data_89234ef4370cfc9a2a34783d845acca6
#
_entry.id   89234ef4370cfc9a2a34783d845acca6
#
_cell.length_a   1.000
_cell.length_b   1.000
_cell.length_c   1.000
_cell.angle_alpha   90.00
_cell.angle_beta   90.00
_cell.angle_gamma   90.00
#
_symmetry.space_group_name_H-M   'P 1'
#
loop_
_entity.id
_entity.type
_entity.pdbx_description
1 polymer ?
#
loop_
_entity_poly.entity_id
_entity_poly.type
_entity_poly.pdbx_seq_one_letter_code
_entity_poly.pdbx_strand_id
1 'polypeptide(L)'
;MATIQAEARSIDNGNGHQLASCWYHPEGIPRGAVLIAPAMAVKQDFYAHFASWLANQGFLAVTFDYLGMGQSCHVPLRQLEVDILDWARHDCSAVLANVVEAAGERPIYWIGHSVGAQILPLVQGHERLTRIVTIAAGSLVALAWIGAAAYAVVRLLSRWAYRGSG
;
A
#
# COMPACT_ATOMS: atom_id res chain seq x y z
N MET A 1 -19.82 13.78 -16.75
CA MET A 1 -18.59 13.46 -16.00
C MET A 1 -17.45 13.71 -16.93
N ALA A 2 -16.47 14.53 -16.52
CA ALA A 2 -15.26 14.73 -17.31
C ALA A 2 -14.51 13.38 -17.43
N THR A 3 -13.91 13.15 -18.58
CA THR A 3 -13.10 11.95 -18.80
C THR A 3 -11.77 12.18 -18.07
N ILE A 4 -11.55 11.47 -16.96
CA ILE A 4 -10.27 11.52 -16.23
C ILE A 4 -9.18 10.93 -17.12
N GLN A 5 -8.09 11.66 -17.28
CA GLN A 5 -6.90 11.17 -17.96
C GLN A 5 -6.12 10.28 -16.99
N ALA A 6 -6.04 9.00 -17.30
CA ALA A 6 -5.19 8.02 -16.60
C ALA A 6 -3.91 7.80 -17.42
N GLU A 7 -2.74 7.96 -16.79
CA GLU A 7 -1.43 7.82 -17.39
C GLU A 7 -0.67 6.69 -16.69
N ALA A 8 -0.30 5.67 -17.45
CA ALA A 8 0.58 4.60 -16.95
C ALA A 8 2.03 5.08 -16.98
N ARG A 9 2.75 4.88 -15.87
CA ARG A 9 4.18 5.19 -15.74
C ARG A 9 4.93 4.02 -15.15
N SER A 10 6.21 3.91 -15.55
CA SER A 10 7.19 3.03 -14.91
C SER A 10 8.04 3.87 -13.97
N ILE A 11 8.26 3.38 -12.75
CA ILE A 11 9.06 4.04 -11.72
C ILE A 11 10.19 3.10 -11.32
N ASP A 12 11.44 3.58 -11.42
CA ASP A 12 12.59 2.85 -10.89
C ASP A 12 12.55 2.88 -9.36
N ASN A 13 12.59 1.71 -8.72
CA ASN A 13 12.53 1.60 -7.26
C ASN A 13 13.88 1.83 -6.55
N GLY A 14 14.92 2.19 -7.32
CA GLY A 14 16.27 2.42 -6.78
C GLY A 14 17.01 1.14 -6.39
N ASN A 15 16.42 -0.03 -6.61
CA ASN A 15 17.00 -1.35 -6.33
C ASN A 15 17.03 -2.23 -7.60
N GLY A 16 17.11 -1.60 -8.77
CA GLY A 16 17.24 -2.27 -10.06
C GLY A 16 15.94 -2.84 -10.64
N HIS A 17 14.77 -2.45 -10.11
CA HIS A 17 13.49 -2.92 -10.59
C HIS A 17 12.57 -1.76 -10.97
N GLN A 18 11.67 -2.06 -11.92
CA GLN A 18 10.67 -1.11 -12.39
C GLN A 18 9.30 -1.45 -11.79
N LEU A 19 8.61 -0.43 -11.29
CA LEU A 19 7.26 -0.53 -10.76
C LEU A 19 6.26 0.05 -11.75
N ALA A 20 5.17 -0.64 -11.95
CA ALA A 20 4.04 -0.12 -12.70
C ALA A 20 3.21 0.80 -11.78
N SER A 21 2.91 1.99 -12.25
CA SER A 21 2.05 2.96 -11.59
C SER A 21 1.04 3.57 -12.55
N CYS A 22 -0.07 4.04 -12.01
CA CYS A 22 -1.10 4.75 -12.78
C CYS A 22 -1.41 6.09 -12.11
N TRP A 23 -1.40 7.15 -12.93
CA TRP A 23 -1.53 8.54 -12.51
C TRP A 23 -2.83 9.11 -13.08
N TYR A 24 -3.75 9.47 -12.20
CA TYR A 24 -5.08 10.00 -12.54
C TYR A 24 -5.06 11.51 -12.36
N HIS A 25 -5.09 12.22 -13.47
CA HIS A 25 -4.97 13.67 -13.51
C HIS A 25 -6.33 14.34 -13.37
N PRO A 26 -6.49 15.33 -12.46
CA PRO A 26 -7.69 16.16 -12.42
C PRO A 26 -7.73 17.13 -13.60
N GLU A 27 -8.89 17.71 -13.85
CA GLU A 27 -8.98 18.90 -14.71
C GLU A 27 -8.27 20.08 -14.04
N GLY A 28 -7.36 20.73 -14.78
CA GLY A 28 -6.64 21.90 -14.29
C GLY A 28 -5.55 21.60 -13.27
N ILE A 29 -5.26 22.59 -12.42
CA ILE A 29 -4.18 22.51 -11.43
C ILE A 29 -4.63 21.66 -10.23
N PRO A 30 -3.89 20.59 -9.86
CA PRO A 30 -4.25 19.77 -8.72
C PRO A 30 -4.27 20.54 -7.40
N ARG A 31 -5.27 20.26 -6.56
CA ARG A 31 -5.36 20.78 -5.19
C ARG A 31 -4.33 20.16 -4.25
N GLY A 32 -3.79 19.02 -4.62
CA GLY A 32 -2.81 18.21 -3.90
C GLY A 32 -2.66 16.86 -4.58
N ALA A 33 -1.80 16.02 -4.06
CA ALA A 33 -1.59 14.66 -4.54
C ALA A 33 -2.05 13.62 -3.49
N VAL A 34 -2.58 12.49 -3.96
CA VAL A 34 -3.00 11.36 -3.13
C VAL A 34 -2.28 10.12 -3.63
N LEU A 35 -1.43 9.54 -2.80
CA LEU A 35 -0.81 8.25 -3.06
C LEU A 35 -1.61 7.14 -2.36
N ILE A 36 -2.05 6.15 -3.12
CA ILE A 36 -2.76 4.97 -2.62
C ILE A 36 -1.78 3.81 -2.55
N ALA A 37 -1.40 3.42 -1.34
CA ALA A 37 -0.55 2.27 -1.08
C ALA A 37 -1.43 1.01 -0.91
N PRO A 38 -1.28 0.00 -1.79
CA PRO A 38 -2.20 -1.12 -1.85
C PRO A 38 -2.05 -2.10 -0.68
N ALA A 39 -3.07 -2.95 -0.51
CA ALA A 39 -2.98 -4.12 0.35
C ALA A 39 -2.13 -5.22 -0.32
N MET A 40 -1.59 -6.15 0.49
CA MET A 40 -0.91 -7.33 -0.02
C MET A 40 -1.81 -8.12 -0.99
N ALA A 41 -1.24 -8.53 -2.11
CA ALA A 41 -1.92 -9.28 -3.17
C ALA A 41 -3.11 -8.58 -3.85
N VAL A 42 -3.27 -7.27 -3.63
CA VAL A 42 -4.28 -6.45 -4.30
C VAL A 42 -3.58 -5.59 -5.36
N LYS A 43 -3.98 -5.78 -6.63
CA LYS A 43 -3.43 -5.02 -7.76
C LYS A 43 -3.94 -3.58 -7.75
N GLN A 44 -3.14 -2.66 -8.33
CA GLN A 44 -3.49 -1.24 -8.42
C GLN A 44 -4.83 -0.98 -9.12
N ASP A 45 -5.23 -1.83 -10.08
CA ASP A 45 -6.49 -1.69 -10.81
C ASP A 45 -7.72 -1.74 -9.90
N PHE A 46 -7.63 -2.43 -8.75
CA PHE A 46 -8.69 -2.44 -7.74
C PHE A 46 -9.06 -1.03 -7.26
N TYR A 47 -8.09 -0.14 -7.23
CA TYR A 47 -8.25 1.24 -6.74
C TYR A 47 -8.61 2.23 -7.86
N ALA A 48 -8.68 1.80 -9.13
CA ALA A 48 -8.84 2.69 -10.29
C ALA A 48 -10.10 3.57 -10.21
N HIS A 49 -11.23 3.01 -9.80
CA HIS A 49 -12.47 3.79 -9.65
C HIS A 49 -12.36 4.85 -8.55
N PHE A 50 -11.74 4.50 -7.42
CA PHE A 50 -11.53 5.44 -6.32
C PHE A 50 -10.52 6.52 -6.71
N ALA A 51 -9.42 6.16 -7.37
CA ALA A 51 -8.43 7.11 -7.88
C ALA A 51 -9.05 8.08 -8.91
N SER A 52 -9.88 7.56 -9.81
CA SER A 52 -10.64 8.40 -10.76
C SER A 52 -11.61 9.34 -10.04
N TRP A 53 -12.28 8.87 -8.98
CA TRP A 53 -13.14 9.73 -8.17
C TRP A 53 -12.34 10.85 -7.49
N LEU A 54 -11.17 10.55 -6.91
CA LEU A 54 -10.27 11.54 -6.33
C LEU A 54 -9.82 12.58 -7.36
N ALA A 55 -9.51 12.15 -8.60
CA ALA A 55 -9.15 13.06 -9.67
C ALA A 55 -10.33 13.99 -10.03
N ASN A 56 -11.57 13.47 -10.08
CA ASN A 56 -12.77 14.31 -10.25
C ASN A 56 -12.99 15.30 -9.07
N GLN A 57 -12.41 15.02 -7.87
CA GLN A 57 -12.40 15.95 -6.74
C GLN A 57 -11.24 16.96 -6.80
N GLY A 58 -10.45 16.96 -7.87
CA GLY A 58 -9.36 17.90 -8.08
C GLY A 58 -8.02 17.46 -7.49
N PHE A 59 -7.81 16.19 -7.19
CA PHE A 59 -6.54 15.67 -6.71
C PHE A 59 -5.80 14.90 -7.81
N LEU A 60 -4.48 15.01 -7.85
CA LEU A 60 -3.66 14.04 -8.56
C LEU A 60 -3.65 12.75 -7.75
N ALA A 61 -4.27 11.68 -8.24
CA ALA A 61 -4.27 10.40 -7.55
C ALA A 61 -3.29 9.43 -8.21
N VAL A 62 -2.52 8.70 -7.40
CA VAL A 62 -1.51 7.76 -7.87
C VAL A 62 -1.72 6.40 -7.23
N THR A 63 -1.75 5.37 -8.06
CA THR A 63 -1.76 3.96 -7.66
C THR A 63 -0.51 3.27 -8.20
N PHE A 64 -0.11 2.15 -7.62
CA PHE A 64 1.02 1.36 -8.10
C PHE A 64 0.88 -0.10 -7.67
N ASP A 65 1.66 -0.98 -8.31
CA ASP A 65 1.85 -2.36 -7.88
C ASP A 65 3.20 -2.50 -7.20
N TYR A 66 3.26 -3.18 -6.05
CA TYR A 66 4.53 -3.57 -5.43
C TYR A 66 5.32 -4.52 -6.33
N LEU A 67 6.64 -4.53 -6.20
CA LEU A 67 7.50 -5.49 -6.87
C LEU A 67 7.00 -6.93 -6.62
N GLY A 68 6.87 -7.68 -7.71
CA GLY A 68 6.31 -9.04 -7.70
C GLY A 68 4.79 -9.10 -7.73
N MET A 69 4.09 -7.96 -7.75
CA MET A 69 2.63 -7.89 -7.84
C MET A 69 2.17 -7.28 -9.17
N GLY A 70 0.98 -7.66 -9.61
CA GLY A 70 0.31 -7.06 -10.76
C GLY A 70 1.22 -6.87 -11.97
N GLN A 71 1.31 -5.63 -12.45
CA GLN A 71 2.13 -5.23 -13.58
C GLN A 71 3.61 -4.98 -13.22
N SER A 72 3.97 -4.97 -11.93
CA SER A 72 5.36 -4.93 -11.43
C SER A 72 5.99 -6.32 -11.27
N CYS A 73 5.32 -7.38 -11.77
CA CYS A 73 5.82 -8.75 -11.75
C CYS A 73 6.45 -9.10 -13.11
N HIS A 74 7.74 -8.75 -13.28
CA HIS A 74 8.45 -8.95 -14.56
C HIS A 74 9.20 -10.28 -14.65
N VAL A 75 9.35 -10.98 -13.52
CA VAL A 75 10.02 -12.28 -13.40
C VAL A 75 9.21 -13.22 -12.52
N PRO A 76 9.36 -14.54 -12.64
CA PRO A 76 8.68 -15.49 -11.76
C PRO A 76 8.96 -15.18 -10.28
N LEU A 77 7.93 -15.16 -9.42
CA LEU A 77 8.03 -14.83 -7.99
C LEU A 77 9.13 -15.62 -7.25
N ARG A 78 9.37 -16.87 -7.63
CA ARG A 78 10.42 -17.71 -7.04
C ARG A 78 11.86 -17.23 -7.32
N GLN A 79 12.02 -16.25 -8.22
CA GLN A 79 13.31 -15.63 -8.57
C GLN A 79 13.47 -14.23 -7.95
N LEU A 80 12.42 -13.74 -7.28
CA LEU A 80 12.45 -12.45 -6.58
C LEU A 80 12.80 -12.69 -5.12
N GLU A 81 13.89 -12.12 -4.69
CA GLU A 81 14.26 -12.00 -3.27
C GLU A 81 13.74 -10.65 -2.79
N VAL A 82 12.46 -10.59 -2.42
CA VAL A 82 11.78 -9.36 -1.97
C VAL A 82 10.88 -9.68 -0.79
N ASP A 83 10.93 -8.82 0.22
CA ASP A 83 10.05 -8.89 1.38
C ASP A 83 9.21 -7.62 1.57
N ILE A 84 8.39 -7.60 2.62
CA ILE A 84 7.52 -6.46 2.94
C ILE A 84 8.34 -5.21 3.31
N LEU A 85 9.53 -5.37 3.86
CA LEU A 85 10.40 -4.25 4.22
C LEU A 85 11.01 -3.62 2.97
N ASP A 86 11.29 -4.41 1.94
CA ASP A 86 11.75 -3.92 0.64
C ASP A 86 10.65 -3.10 -0.04
N TRP A 87 9.39 -3.53 0.06
CA TRP A 87 8.27 -2.74 -0.44
C TRP A 87 8.19 -1.35 0.21
N ALA A 88 8.48 -1.27 1.52
CA ALA A 88 8.51 0.04 2.19
C ALA A 88 9.70 0.88 1.76
N ARG A 89 10.92 0.31 1.86
CA ARG A 89 12.19 1.03 1.70
C ARG A 89 12.47 1.42 0.26
N HIS A 90 12.08 0.57 -0.68
CA HIS A 90 12.35 0.76 -2.11
C HIS A 90 11.09 1.21 -2.85
N ASP A 91 10.05 0.39 -2.89
CA ASP A 91 8.89 0.64 -3.75
C ASP A 91 8.10 1.87 -3.31
N CYS A 92 7.61 1.87 -2.07
CA CYS A 92 6.84 3.01 -1.55
C CYS A 92 7.66 4.30 -1.53
N SER A 93 8.95 4.20 -1.18
CA SER A 93 9.83 5.37 -1.12
C SER A 93 10.06 5.97 -2.50
N ALA A 94 10.29 5.15 -3.52
CA ALA A 94 10.44 5.61 -4.89
C ALA A 94 9.15 6.23 -5.44
N VAL A 95 8.00 5.57 -5.22
CA VAL A 95 6.71 6.11 -5.68
C VAL A 95 6.39 7.42 -4.96
N LEU A 96 6.62 7.50 -3.64
CA LEU A 96 6.40 8.73 -2.87
C LEU A 96 7.33 9.86 -3.37
N ALA A 97 8.59 9.59 -3.67
CA ALA A 97 9.51 10.59 -4.20
C ALA A 97 9.00 11.19 -5.51
N ASN A 98 8.50 10.36 -6.43
CA ASN A 98 7.90 10.83 -7.69
C ASN A 98 6.62 11.66 -7.44
N VAL A 99 5.80 11.26 -6.45
CA VAL A 99 4.60 12.03 -6.07
C VAL A 99 4.98 13.37 -5.44
N VAL A 100 6.02 13.42 -4.62
CA VAL A 100 6.56 14.67 -4.04
C VAL A 100 7.01 15.63 -5.13
N GLU A 101 7.77 15.14 -6.12
CA GLU A 101 8.22 15.94 -7.26
C GLU A 101 7.01 16.51 -8.04
N ALA A 102 6.03 15.69 -8.37
CA ALA A 102 4.84 16.11 -9.11
C ALA A 102 3.94 17.06 -8.31
N ALA A 103 3.87 16.89 -7.00
CA ALA A 103 3.07 17.76 -6.13
C ALA A 103 3.74 19.14 -5.93
N GLY A 104 5.08 19.23 -5.91
CA GLY A 104 5.81 20.43 -5.52
C GLY A 104 5.46 20.84 -4.09
N GLU A 105 5.03 22.08 -3.90
CA GLU A 105 4.63 22.60 -2.58
C GLU A 105 3.19 22.26 -2.15
N ARG A 106 2.44 21.53 -3.00
CA ARG A 106 1.05 21.17 -2.69
C ARG A 106 0.99 20.06 -1.64
N PRO A 107 -0.13 19.98 -0.89
CA PRO A 107 -0.32 18.95 0.11
C PRO A 107 -0.32 17.54 -0.50
N ILE A 108 0.29 16.61 0.21
CA ILE A 108 0.37 15.19 -0.17
C ILE A 108 -0.35 14.35 0.89
N TYR A 109 -1.19 13.47 0.42
CA TYR A 109 -1.99 12.57 1.25
C TYR A 109 -1.62 11.12 0.95
N TRP A 110 -1.52 10.33 2.01
CA TRP A 110 -1.31 8.89 1.93
C TRP A 110 -2.60 8.16 2.28
N ILE A 111 -3.03 7.24 1.45
CA ILE A 111 -4.10 6.30 1.76
C ILE A 111 -3.51 4.90 1.75
N GLY A 112 -3.28 4.33 2.93
CA GLY A 112 -2.71 3.00 3.08
C GLY A 112 -3.80 1.96 3.36
N HIS A 113 -3.88 0.92 2.54
CA HIS A 113 -4.76 -0.22 2.77
C HIS A 113 -3.95 -1.39 3.33
N SER A 114 -4.35 -1.90 4.50
CA SER A 114 -3.74 -3.06 5.16
C SER A 114 -2.22 -2.91 5.28
N VAL A 115 -1.42 -3.72 4.58
CA VAL A 115 0.05 -3.63 4.58
C VAL A 115 0.53 -2.23 4.19
N GLY A 116 -0.10 -1.58 3.22
CA GLY A 116 0.25 -0.21 2.80
C GLY A 116 0.09 0.85 3.89
N ALA A 117 -0.73 0.57 4.92
CA ALA A 117 -0.82 1.41 6.11
C ALA A 117 0.27 1.06 7.15
N GLN A 118 0.60 -0.23 7.28
CA GLN A 118 1.51 -0.74 8.32
C GLN A 118 2.97 -0.41 8.03
N ILE A 119 3.38 -0.42 6.75
CA ILE A 119 4.78 -0.21 6.35
C ILE A 119 5.17 1.27 6.25
N LEU A 120 4.22 2.19 6.32
CA LEU A 120 4.46 3.63 6.18
C LEU A 120 5.59 4.18 7.06
N PRO A 121 5.77 3.78 8.34
CA PRO A 121 6.86 4.30 9.16
C PRO A 121 8.27 4.00 8.62
N LEU A 122 8.40 3.08 7.66
CA LEU A 122 9.67 2.70 7.03
C LEU A 122 9.88 3.36 5.67
N VAL A 123 8.89 4.10 5.17
CA VAL A 123 8.94 4.78 3.88
C VAL A 123 9.75 6.05 3.99
N GLN A 124 10.77 6.22 3.16
CA GLN A 124 11.57 7.45 3.11
C GLN A 124 10.74 8.59 2.51
N GLY A 125 10.87 9.77 3.08
CA GLY A 125 10.11 10.96 2.65
C GLY A 125 8.70 11.05 3.22
N HIS A 126 8.30 10.15 4.14
CA HIS A 126 6.97 10.16 4.74
C HIS A 126 6.66 11.43 5.55
N GLU A 127 7.70 12.17 5.96
CA GLU A 127 7.59 13.48 6.64
C GLU A 127 7.00 14.57 5.74
N ARG A 128 7.01 14.37 4.42
CA ARG A 128 6.36 15.25 3.44
C ARG A 128 4.85 15.09 3.38
N LEU A 129 4.31 14.06 4.01
CA LEU A 129 2.88 13.79 4.01
C LEU A 129 2.12 14.79 4.90
N THR A 130 1.11 15.40 4.33
CA THR A 130 0.24 16.34 5.06
C THR A 130 -0.77 15.60 5.95
N ARG A 131 -1.32 14.49 5.46
CA ARG A 131 -2.25 13.63 6.22
C ARG A 131 -2.16 12.19 5.74
N ILE A 132 -2.52 11.29 6.65
CA ILE A 132 -2.52 9.84 6.44
C ILE A 132 -3.91 9.31 6.75
N VAL A 133 -4.43 8.47 5.86
CA VAL A 133 -5.65 7.68 6.06
C VAL A 133 -5.26 6.22 6.02
N THR A 134 -5.66 5.46 7.02
CA THR A 134 -5.41 4.02 7.10
C THR A 134 -6.72 3.26 7.00
N ILE A 135 -6.76 2.27 6.12
CA ILE A 135 -7.93 1.42 5.89
C ILE A 135 -7.53 -0.02 6.21
N ALA A 136 -8.30 -0.69 7.07
CA ALA A 136 -8.08 -2.07 7.48
C ALA A 136 -6.62 -2.35 7.93
N ALA A 137 -5.99 -1.37 8.58
CA ALA A 137 -4.67 -1.47 9.18
C ALA A 137 -4.74 -2.36 10.43
N GLY A 138 -4.91 -3.68 10.23
CA GLY A 138 -4.88 -4.64 11.31
C GLY A 138 -3.48 -4.65 11.94
N SER A 139 -3.40 -4.50 13.27
CA SER A 139 -2.14 -4.67 13.97
C SER A 139 -1.73 -6.14 13.94
N LEU A 140 -0.55 -6.46 13.40
CA LEU A 140 0.05 -7.80 13.52
C LEU A 140 0.16 -8.23 14.99
N VAL A 141 0.35 -7.27 15.89
CA VAL A 141 0.33 -7.49 17.35
C VAL A 141 -1.06 -7.94 17.80
N ALA A 142 -2.14 -7.32 17.34
CA ALA A 142 -3.51 -7.76 17.69
C ALA A 142 -3.80 -9.16 17.16
N LEU A 143 -3.39 -9.50 15.94
CA LEU A 143 -3.53 -10.86 15.39
C LEU A 143 -2.68 -11.87 16.16
N ALA A 144 -1.46 -11.51 16.57
CA ALA A 144 -0.62 -12.36 17.41
C ALA A 144 -1.25 -12.61 18.79
N TRP A 145 -1.84 -11.59 19.43
CA TRP A 145 -2.55 -11.74 20.70
C TRP A 145 -3.83 -12.58 20.57
N ILE A 146 -4.59 -12.41 19.50
CA ILE A 146 -5.78 -13.24 19.22
C ILE A 146 -5.37 -14.69 19.01
N GLY A 147 -4.30 -14.94 18.23
CA GLY A 147 -3.75 -16.27 17.99
C GLY A 147 -3.24 -16.92 19.27
N ALA A 148 -2.51 -16.20 20.12
CA ALA A 148 -2.00 -16.67 21.41
C ALA A 148 -3.15 -16.96 22.39
N ALA A 149 -4.18 -16.11 22.44
CA ALA A 149 -5.37 -16.32 23.27
C ALA A 149 -6.15 -17.55 22.80
N ALA A 150 -6.39 -17.72 21.51
CA ALA A 150 -7.06 -18.88 20.95
C ALA A 150 -6.28 -20.17 21.24
N TYR A 151 -4.96 -20.16 21.08
CA TYR A 151 -4.09 -21.29 21.40
C TYR A 151 -4.15 -21.64 22.90
N ALA A 152 -4.12 -20.64 23.80
CA ALA A 152 -4.25 -20.86 25.24
C ALA A 152 -5.59 -21.51 25.63
N VAL A 153 -6.69 -21.05 25.01
CA VAL A 153 -8.02 -21.62 25.23
C VAL A 153 -8.07 -23.09 24.76
N VAL A 154 -7.56 -23.38 23.55
CA VAL A 154 -7.51 -24.76 23.03
C VAL A 154 -6.68 -25.66 23.94
N ARG A 155 -5.54 -25.20 24.44
CA ARG A 155 -4.71 -25.98 25.40
C ARG A 155 -5.40 -26.21 26.76
N LEU A 156 -6.14 -25.21 27.25
CA LEU A 156 -6.91 -25.37 28.48
C LEU A 156 -8.03 -26.39 28.33
N LEU A 157 -8.80 -26.31 27.24
CA LEU A 157 -9.89 -27.25 26.94
C LEU A 157 -9.35 -28.67 26.73
N SER A 158 -8.25 -28.85 26.02
CA SER A 158 -7.65 -30.17 25.83
C SER A 158 -7.16 -30.79 27.15
N ARG A 159 -6.55 -30.01 28.06
CA ARG A 159 -6.15 -30.45 29.38
C ARG A 159 -7.34 -30.87 30.27
N TRP A 160 -8.46 -30.14 30.14
CA TRP A 160 -9.69 -30.45 30.87
C TRP A 160 -10.33 -31.73 30.35
N ALA A 161 -10.41 -31.92 29.05
CA ALA A 161 -10.93 -33.13 28.43
C ALA A 161 -10.13 -34.37 28.78
N TYR A 162 -8.79 -34.27 28.88
CA TYR A 162 -7.92 -35.37 29.27
C TYR A 162 -7.99 -35.73 30.76
N ARG A 163 -8.40 -34.82 31.65
CA ARG A 163 -8.57 -35.05 33.07
C ARG A 163 -9.90 -35.70 33.46
N GLY A 164 -10.89 -35.68 32.55
CA GLY A 164 -12.21 -36.24 32.78
C GLY A 164 -12.40 -37.70 32.31
N SER A 165 -11.32 -38.33 31.79
CA SER A 165 -11.34 -39.72 31.25
C SER A 165 -10.53 -40.73 32.09
N GLY A 166 -10.29 -40.40 33.37
CA GLY A 166 -9.64 -41.31 34.33
C GLY A 166 -10.57 -41.71 35.45
#